data_91eb4ffc35b8af07d48df5cad97f5045
#
_entry.id   91eb4ffc35b8af07d48df5cad97f5045
#
_cell.length_a   1.000
_cell.length_b   1.000
_cell.length_c   1.000
_cell.angle_alpha   90.00
_cell.angle_beta   90.00
_cell.angle_gamma   90.00
#
_symmetry.space_group_name_H-M   'P 1'
#
loop_
_entity.id
_entity.type
_entity.pdbx_description
1 polymer ?
#
loop_
_entity_poly.entity_id
_entity_poly.type
_entity_poly.pdbx_seq_one_letter_code
_entity_poly.pdbx_strand_id
1 'polypeptide(L)'
;MDMNPWERRQKILEVLCQRRRDTCANLAHEFGVSVGTIRHDIRVLTCSYPIETVCGGHGGIQVAEWFHLDRRTLNADELELLNRLGRLLHGRDLEVMNRIITQFSH
;
A
#
# COMPACT_ATOMS: atom_id res chain seq x y z
N MET A 1 -21.80 -8.53 2.62
CA MET A 1 -21.05 -8.41 3.88
C MET A 1 -20.31 -7.09 3.89
N ASP A 2 -20.58 -6.28 4.88
CA ASP A 2 -20.01 -4.94 4.91
C ASP A 2 -18.59 -4.97 5.44
N MET A 3 -17.69 -4.35 4.68
CA MET A 3 -16.32 -4.15 5.13
C MET A 3 -16.32 -3.07 6.20
N ASN A 4 -15.47 -3.22 7.21
CA ASN A 4 -15.23 -2.11 8.11
C ASN A 4 -14.42 -1.02 7.38
N PRO A 5 -14.42 0.23 7.88
CA PRO A 5 -13.71 1.31 7.17
C PRO A 5 -12.23 1.05 6.92
N TRP A 6 -11.56 0.39 7.85
CA TRP A 6 -10.14 0.08 7.70
C TRP A 6 -9.89 -0.88 6.54
N GLU A 7 -10.67 -1.96 6.47
CA GLU A 7 -10.57 -2.94 5.37
C GLU A 7 -10.89 -2.29 4.03
N ARG A 8 -11.92 -1.46 4.01
CA ARG A 8 -12.30 -0.76 2.78
C ARG A 8 -11.19 0.14 2.29
N ARG A 9 -10.54 0.90 3.19
CA ARG A 9 -9.44 1.78 2.83
C ARG A 9 -8.25 1.01 2.28
N GLN A 10 -7.92 -0.14 2.87
CA GLN A 10 -6.84 -0.97 2.36
C GLN A 10 -7.15 -1.49 0.95
N LYS A 11 -8.39 -1.89 0.70
CA LYS A 11 -8.82 -2.35 -0.63
C LYS A 11 -8.80 -1.22 -1.65
N ILE A 12 -9.23 -0.02 -1.26
CA ILE A 12 -9.16 1.16 -2.12
C ILE A 12 -7.71 1.43 -2.52
N LEU A 13 -6.80 1.37 -1.57
CA LEU A 13 -5.39 1.61 -1.83
C LEU A 13 -4.81 0.56 -2.79
N GLU A 14 -5.17 -0.71 -2.61
CA GLU A 14 -4.76 -1.78 -3.52
C GLU A 14 -5.24 -1.52 -4.95
N VAL A 15 -6.51 -1.15 -5.10
CA VAL A 15 -7.10 -0.85 -6.39
C VAL A 15 -6.39 0.32 -7.07
N LEU A 16 -6.13 1.39 -6.32
CA LEU A 16 -5.42 2.54 -6.85
C LEU A 16 -4.00 2.20 -7.28
N CYS A 17 -3.33 1.34 -6.54
CA CYS A 17 -1.97 0.92 -6.91
C CYS A 17 -1.96 0.03 -8.14
N GLN A 18 -2.99 -0.78 -8.34
CA GLN A 18 -3.10 -1.61 -9.54
C GLN A 18 -3.46 -0.80 -10.78
N ARG A 19 -4.47 0.06 -10.64
CA ARG A 19 -5.00 0.85 -11.76
C ARG A 19 -4.23 2.14 -11.98
N ARG A 20 -3.52 2.59 -10.97
CA ARG A 20 -2.76 3.84 -10.91
C ARG A 20 -3.66 5.07 -10.79
N ARG A 21 -4.88 5.00 -11.27
CA ARG A 21 -5.83 6.11 -11.28
C ARG A 21 -7.26 5.58 -11.30
N ASP A 22 -8.16 6.28 -10.62
CA ASP A 22 -9.59 5.97 -10.66
C ASP A 22 -10.38 7.22 -10.24
N THR A 23 -11.70 7.10 -10.25
CA THR A 23 -12.59 8.18 -9.79
C THR A 23 -13.30 7.75 -8.51
N CYS A 24 -13.68 8.74 -7.70
CA CYS A 24 -14.46 8.48 -6.49
C CYS A 24 -15.80 7.83 -6.83
N ALA A 25 -16.43 8.26 -7.93
CA ALA A 25 -17.71 7.70 -8.36
C ALA A 25 -17.60 6.20 -8.69
N ASN A 26 -16.55 5.82 -9.41
CA ASN A 26 -16.33 4.42 -9.78
C ASN A 26 -16.04 3.57 -8.54
N LEU A 27 -15.21 4.06 -7.65
CA LEU A 27 -14.89 3.37 -6.40
C LEU A 27 -16.13 3.23 -5.52
N ALA A 28 -16.96 4.27 -5.44
CA ALA A 28 -18.20 4.23 -4.67
C ALA A 28 -19.12 3.13 -5.20
N HIS A 29 -19.23 3.04 -6.50
CA HIS A 29 -20.04 2.01 -7.14
C HIS A 29 -19.52 0.61 -6.85
N GLU A 30 -18.21 0.40 -7.01
CA GLU A 30 -17.60 -0.90 -6.77
C GLU A 30 -17.67 -1.35 -5.32
N PHE A 31 -17.51 -0.42 -4.39
CA PHE A 31 -17.53 -0.75 -2.96
C PHE A 31 -18.92 -0.66 -2.33
N GLY A 32 -19.94 -0.23 -3.10
CA GLY A 32 -21.29 -0.16 -2.60
C GLY A 32 -21.50 0.89 -1.51
N VAL A 33 -20.78 1.99 -1.58
CA VAL A 33 -20.85 3.10 -0.62
C VAL A 33 -21.08 4.42 -1.35
N SER A 34 -21.34 5.49 -0.59
CA SER A 34 -21.53 6.80 -1.19
C SER A 34 -20.20 7.41 -1.64
N VAL A 35 -20.27 8.35 -2.58
CA VAL A 35 -19.10 9.10 -3.03
C VAL A 35 -18.48 9.86 -1.86
N GLY A 36 -19.30 10.37 -0.96
CA GLY A 36 -18.80 11.06 0.24
C GLY A 36 -17.98 10.16 1.13
N THR A 37 -18.39 8.91 1.27
CA THR A 37 -17.62 7.91 2.03
C THR A 37 -16.26 7.67 1.39
N ILE A 38 -16.21 7.53 0.06
CA ILE A 38 -14.95 7.33 -0.65
C ILE A 38 -14.05 8.57 -0.49
N ARG A 39 -14.61 9.77 -0.62
CA ARG A 39 -13.83 10.99 -0.42
C ARG A 39 -13.20 11.07 0.96
N HIS A 40 -13.97 10.66 1.97
CA HIS A 40 -13.46 10.61 3.33
C HIS A 40 -12.31 9.60 3.46
N ASP A 41 -12.50 8.41 2.90
CA ASP A 41 -11.48 7.37 2.92
C ASP A 41 -10.19 7.84 2.24
N ILE A 42 -10.33 8.53 1.09
CA ILE A 42 -9.17 9.07 0.37
C ILE A 42 -8.44 10.12 1.22
N ARG A 43 -9.17 10.97 1.92
CA ARG A 43 -8.55 11.95 2.83
C ARG A 43 -7.74 11.28 3.93
N VAL A 44 -8.29 10.20 4.51
CA VAL A 44 -7.59 9.44 5.53
C VAL A 44 -6.32 8.81 4.96
N LEU A 45 -6.43 8.18 3.79
CA LEU A 45 -5.30 7.53 3.13
C LEU A 45 -4.22 8.54 2.72
N THR A 46 -4.60 9.75 2.33
CA THR A 46 -3.67 10.79 1.93
C THR A 46 -2.71 11.19 3.05
N CYS A 47 -3.12 10.99 4.30
CA CYS A 47 -2.25 11.26 5.44
C CYS A 47 -1.04 10.32 5.51
N SER A 48 -1.13 9.14 4.93
CA SER A 48 -0.08 8.11 5.02
C SER A 48 0.49 7.69 3.68
N TYR A 49 -0.19 7.97 2.58
CA TYR A 49 0.19 7.50 1.25
C TYR A 49 0.16 8.63 0.23
N PRO A 50 1.01 8.56 -0.81
CA PRO A 50 1.10 9.63 -1.81
C PRO A 50 -0.03 9.54 -2.83
N ILE A 51 -1.23 9.92 -2.41
CA ILE A 51 -2.40 9.96 -3.27
C ILE A 51 -2.63 11.41 -3.70
N GLU A 52 -2.82 11.62 -4.98
CA GLU A 52 -3.01 12.94 -5.56
C GLU A 52 -4.40 13.06 -6.17
N THR A 53 -4.98 14.26 -6.05
CA THR A 53 -6.24 14.57 -6.72
C THR A 53 -5.92 15.16 -8.08
N VAL A 54 -6.54 14.61 -9.13
CA VAL A 54 -6.37 15.12 -10.49
C VAL A 54 -7.48 16.12 -10.78
N CYS A 55 -7.10 17.35 -11.07
CA CYS A 55 -8.04 18.38 -11.51
C CYS A 55 -8.34 18.20 -12.99
N GLY A 56 -9.62 18.20 -13.36
CA GLY A 56 -10.02 18.06 -14.75
C GLY A 56 -11.49 17.69 -14.86
N GLY A 57 -11.98 17.57 -16.07
CA GLY A 57 -13.41 17.45 -16.35
C GLY A 57 -14.14 16.35 -15.64
N HIS A 58 -13.48 15.27 -15.27
CA HIS A 58 -14.12 14.15 -14.57
C HIS A 58 -13.58 13.93 -13.17
N GLY A 59 -12.63 14.75 -12.73
CA GLY A 59 -12.00 14.55 -11.44
C GLY A 59 -11.39 13.16 -11.33
N GLY A 60 -10.45 12.97 -10.46
CA GLY A 60 -9.87 11.65 -10.28
C GLY A 60 -8.87 11.65 -9.17
N ILE A 61 -8.50 10.47 -8.78
CA ILE A 61 -7.47 10.25 -7.78
C ILE A 61 -6.44 9.31 -8.37
N GLN A 62 -5.19 9.56 -8.06
CA GLN A 62 -4.10 8.73 -8.54
C GLN A 62 -3.04 8.60 -7.46
N VAL A 63 -2.28 7.53 -7.51
CA VAL A 63 -1.11 7.38 -6.67
C VAL A 63 0.10 7.95 -7.40
N ALA A 64 1.08 8.42 -6.64
CA ALA A 64 2.31 8.92 -7.22
C ALA A 64 2.96 7.82 -8.06
N GLU A 65 3.58 8.22 -9.18
CA GLU A 65 4.17 7.29 -10.14
C GLU A 65 5.17 6.34 -9.51
N TRP A 66 5.93 6.81 -8.54
CA TRP A 66 6.97 6.02 -7.86
C TRP A 66 6.43 5.08 -6.80
N PHE A 67 5.16 5.22 -6.41
CA PHE A 67 4.59 4.44 -5.32
C PHE A 67 4.00 3.12 -5.79
N HIS A 68 4.41 2.03 -5.16
CA HIS A 68 3.91 0.70 -5.44
C HIS A 68 3.66 -0.03 -4.13
N LEU A 69 2.55 -0.75 -4.06
CA LEU A 69 2.20 -1.59 -2.92
C LEU A 69 2.66 -3.03 -3.11
N ASP A 70 3.32 -3.30 -4.20
CA ASP A 70 3.77 -4.65 -4.48
C ASP A 70 4.66 -5.15 -3.35
N ARG A 71 4.43 -6.38 -2.94
CA ARG A 71 5.33 -7.03 -2.01
C ARG A 71 6.69 -7.08 -2.65
N ARG A 72 7.54 -6.15 -2.26
CA ARG A 72 8.92 -6.23 -2.67
C ARG A 72 9.54 -7.43 -2.00
N THR A 73 10.04 -8.33 -2.81
CA THR A 73 10.90 -9.38 -2.30
C THR A 73 12.32 -8.87 -2.38
N LEU A 74 13.15 -9.36 -1.48
CA LEU A 74 14.57 -9.02 -1.50
C LEU A 74 15.22 -9.64 -2.74
N ASN A 75 16.03 -8.86 -3.44
CA ASN A 75 16.84 -9.40 -4.52
C ASN A 75 18.04 -10.14 -3.90
N ALA A 76 18.81 -10.82 -4.76
CA ALA A 76 19.93 -11.64 -4.29
C ALA A 76 20.96 -10.82 -3.50
N ASP A 77 21.29 -9.61 -3.96
CA ASP A 77 22.28 -8.76 -3.31
C ASP A 77 21.79 -8.27 -1.94
N GLU A 78 20.52 -7.90 -1.87
CA GLU A 78 19.91 -7.45 -0.62
C GLU A 78 19.87 -8.59 0.41
N LEU A 79 19.47 -9.77 -0.03
CA LEU A 79 19.41 -10.95 0.84
C LEU A 79 20.80 -11.31 1.34
N GLU A 80 21.80 -11.30 0.47
CA GLU A 80 23.18 -11.60 0.83
C GLU A 80 23.70 -10.61 1.89
N LEU A 81 23.45 -9.33 1.69
CA LEU A 81 23.88 -8.29 2.64
C LEU A 81 23.24 -8.52 4.01
N LEU A 82 21.90 -8.76 4.04
CA LEU A 82 21.19 -8.98 5.29
C LEU A 82 21.68 -10.23 6.00
N ASN A 83 21.92 -11.30 5.27
CA ASN A 83 22.46 -12.54 5.86
C ASN A 83 23.85 -12.32 6.44
N ARG A 84 24.69 -11.55 5.76
CA ARG A 84 26.03 -11.22 6.22
C ARG A 84 25.98 -10.40 7.51
N LEU A 85 25.13 -9.37 7.54
CA LEU A 85 24.95 -8.55 8.73
C LEU A 85 24.35 -9.35 9.88
N GLY A 86 23.45 -10.29 9.57
CA GLY A 86 22.82 -11.14 10.55
C GLY A 86 23.82 -12.00 11.32
N ARG A 87 24.96 -12.35 10.71
CA ARG A 87 26.01 -13.12 11.38
C ARG A 87 26.68 -12.35 12.51
N LEU A 88 26.58 -11.01 12.47
CA LEU A 88 27.16 -10.13 13.48
C LEU A 88 26.16 -9.84 14.62
N LEU A 89 24.94 -10.26 14.48
CA LEU A 89 23.88 -9.99 15.44
C LEU A 89 23.68 -11.17 16.41
N HIS A 90 23.21 -10.83 17.61
CA HIS A 90 22.96 -11.82 18.65
C HIS A 90 21.62 -11.53 19.31
N GLY A 91 21.02 -12.60 19.89
CA GLY A 91 19.82 -12.47 20.69
C GLY A 91 18.65 -11.92 19.91
N ARG A 92 17.99 -10.90 20.48
CA ARG A 92 16.77 -10.34 19.89
C ARG A 92 17.01 -9.69 18.53
N ASP A 93 18.16 -9.05 18.35
CA ASP A 93 18.47 -8.41 17.08
C ASP A 93 18.55 -9.44 15.95
N LEU A 94 19.13 -10.60 16.22
CA LEU A 94 19.20 -11.69 15.25
C LEU A 94 17.80 -12.25 14.96
N GLU A 95 16.95 -12.38 15.97
CA GLU A 95 15.58 -12.85 15.78
C GLU A 95 14.79 -11.89 14.89
N VAL A 96 14.92 -10.59 15.15
CA VAL A 96 14.24 -9.57 14.34
C VAL A 96 14.74 -9.59 12.90
N MET A 97 16.05 -9.68 12.71
CA MET A 97 16.65 -9.75 11.36
C MET A 97 16.14 -10.97 10.61
N ASN A 98 16.13 -12.14 11.25
CA ASN A 98 15.62 -13.36 10.61
C ASN A 98 14.15 -13.25 10.25
N ARG A 99 13.36 -12.57 11.06
CA ARG A 99 11.95 -12.32 10.77
C ARG A 99 11.79 -11.44 9.54
N ILE A 100 12.59 -10.39 9.42
CA ILE A 100 12.58 -9.51 8.26
C ILE A 100 12.95 -10.30 7.00
N ILE A 101 14.02 -11.07 7.05
CA ILE A 101 14.47 -11.86 5.90
C ILE A 101 13.39 -12.86 5.48
N THR A 102 12.78 -13.56 6.43
CA THR A 102 11.72 -14.52 6.13
C THR A 102 10.50 -13.85 5.51
N GLN A 103 10.15 -12.66 6.00
CA GLN A 103 8.97 -11.94 5.52
C GLN A 103 9.13 -11.43 4.08
N PHE A 104 10.33 -11.02 3.68
CA PHE A 104 10.58 -10.39 2.37
C PHE A 104 11.35 -11.28 1.39
N SER A 105 11.73 -12.49 1.77
CA SER A 105 12.34 -13.44 0.85
C SER A 105 11.32 -14.45 0.32
N HIS A 106 11.61 -15.01 -0.83
CA HIS A 106 10.78 -16.08 -1.39
C HIS A 106 11.02 -17.40 -0.71
#